data_300f1e497a886b5b2637222746dc3b8b
#
_entry.id   300f1e497a886b5b2637222746dc3b8b
#
_cell.length_a   1.000
_cell.length_b   1.000
_cell.length_c   1.000
_cell.angle_alpha   90.00
_cell.angle_beta   90.00
_cell.angle_gamma   90.00
#
_symmetry.space_group_name_H-M   'P 1'
#
loop_
_entity.id
_entity.type
_entity.pdbx_description
1 polymer ?
#
loop_
_entity_poly.entity_id
_entity_poly.type
_entity_poly.pdbx_seq_one_letter_code
_entity_poly.pdbx_strand_id
1 'polypeptide(L)'
;MNRKQLEENIGRNVKIRLFDGETIEGYLRKTGEESYRNNPNLYIPKNLYFLTDGISNECRTCLFRVSHIRSLKVLQEQGKAGNERP
;
A
#
# COMPACT_ATOMS: atom_id res chain seq x y z
N MET A 1 9.79 7.45 -7.71
CA MET A 1 8.91 7.79 -6.57
C MET A 1 9.75 7.85 -5.30
N ASN A 2 9.46 8.79 -4.42
CA ASN A 2 10.17 8.85 -3.14
C ASN A 2 9.23 8.46 -2.01
N ARG A 3 9.80 8.31 -0.80
CA ARG A 3 9.04 7.84 0.34
C ARG A 3 7.87 8.79 0.67
N LYS A 4 8.11 10.08 0.58
CA LYS A 4 7.07 11.05 0.92
C LYS A 4 5.86 10.90 0.00
N GLN A 5 6.11 10.75 -1.30
CA GLN A 5 5.02 10.56 -2.25
C GLN A 5 4.26 9.27 -1.97
N LEU A 6 4.99 8.20 -1.64
CA LEU A 6 4.37 6.93 -1.33
C LEU A 6 3.49 7.04 -0.09
N GLU A 7 4.01 7.68 0.96
CA GLU A 7 3.27 7.75 2.22
C GLU A 7 2.03 8.63 2.13
N GLU A 8 2.00 9.55 1.17
CA GLU A 8 0.80 10.34 0.95
C GLU A 8 -0.37 9.48 0.45
N ASN A 9 -0.06 8.29 -0.02
CA ASN A 9 -1.08 7.39 -0.56
C ASN A 9 -1.46 6.27 0.40
N ILE A 10 -0.93 6.30 1.63
CA ILE A 10 -1.29 5.28 2.60
C ILE A 10 -2.79 5.34 2.89
N GLY A 11 -3.44 4.18 2.84
CA GLY A 11 -4.87 4.07 3.04
C GLY A 11 -5.67 4.11 1.76
N ARG A 12 -5.02 4.38 0.63
CA ARG A 12 -5.71 4.41 -0.66
C ARG A 12 -5.57 3.08 -1.37
N ASN A 13 -6.54 2.78 -2.20
CA ASN A 13 -6.48 1.60 -3.06
C ASN A 13 -5.57 1.92 -4.25
N VAL A 14 -4.47 1.21 -4.36
CA VAL A 14 -3.46 1.52 -5.37
C VAL A 14 -3.07 0.27 -6.16
N LYS A 15 -2.56 0.52 -7.34
CA LYS A 15 -1.95 -0.51 -8.18
C LYS A 15 -0.48 -0.15 -8.32
N ILE A 16 0.38 -1.07 -7.92
CA ILE A 16 1.82 -0.82 -7.91
C ILE A 16 2.50 -1.79 -8.85
N ARG A 17 3.37 -1.25 -9.69
CA ARG A 17 4.23 -2.07 -10.54
C ARG A 17 5.62 -2.06 -9.93
N LEU A 18 6.14 -3.26 -9.66
CA LEU A 18 7.44 -3.42 -9.04
C LEU A 18 8.54 -3.53 -10.09
N PHE A 19 9.76 -3.43 -9.63
CA PHE A 19 10.92 -3.38 -10.53
C PHE A 19 11.09 -4.64 -11.37
N ASP A 20 10.56 -5.77 -10.90
CA ASP A 20 10.66 -7.04 -11.64
C ASP A 20 9.48 -7.24 -12.59
N GLY A 21 8.61 -6.24 -12.71
CA GLY A 21 7.46 -6.32 -13.60
C GLY A 21 6.19 -6.84 -12.95
N GLU A 22 6.29 -7.32 -11.72
CA GLU A 22 5.12 -7.80 -11.00
C GLU A 22 4.19 -6.63 -10.68
N THR A 23 2.88 -6.86 -10.81
CA THR A 23 1.87 -5.86 -10.48
C THR A 23 1.06 -6.34 -9.29
N ILE A 24 0.89 -5.46 -8.30
CA ILE A 24 0.12 -5.76 -7.10
C ILE A 24 -0.91 -4.67 -6.87
N GLU A 25 -2.02 -5.04 -6.25
CA GLU A 25 -3.12 -4.11 -5.98
C GLU A 25 -3.61 -4.29 -4.56
N GLY A 26 -4.06 -3.20 -3.97
CA GLY A 26 -4.62 -3.23 -2.64
C GLY A 26 -4.51 -1.88 -1.96
N TYR A 27 -4.86 -1.86 -0.68
CA TYR A 27 -4.78 -0.66 0.12
C TYR A 27 -3.40 -0.56 0.74
N LEU A 28 -2.73 0.56 0.52
CA LEU A 28 -1.34 0.75 0.92
C LEU A 28 -1.23 0.93 2.43
N ARG A 29 -0.30 0.18 3.03
CA ARG A 29 0.02 0.28 4.44
C ARG A 29 1.52 0.29 4.63
N LYS A 30 1.94 0.72 5.81
CA LYS A 30 3.34 0.84 6.15
C LYS A 30 3.64 -0.03 7.36
N THR A 31 4.83 -0.64 7.39
CA THR A 31 5.25 -1.38 8.57
C THR A 31 5.49 -0.42 9.73
N GLY A 32 5.37 -0.95 10.95
CA GLY A 32 5.61 -0.15 12.14
C GLY A 32 4.41 0.63 12.64
N GLU A 33 3.27 0.50 11.98
CA GLU A 33 2.06 1.19 12.43
C GLU A 33 1.48 0.53 13.66
N GLU A 34 0.86 1.34 14.49
CA GLU A 34 0.31 0.88 15.76
C GLU A 34 -0.74 -0.22 15.57
N SER A 35 -1.47 -0.18 14.48
CA SER A 35 -2.49 -1.20 14.19
C SER A 35 -1.90 -2.59 14.00
N TYR A 36 -0.58 -2.68 13.80
CA TYR A 36 0.10 -3.96 13.61
C TYR A 36 0.96 -4.34 14.80
N ARG A 37 0.74 -3.70 15.94
CA ARG A 37 1.54 -3.91 17.14
C ARG A 37 1.64 -5.37 17.53
N ASN A 38 0.58 -6.15 17.34
CA ASN A 38 0.55 -7.54 17.73
C ASN A 38 1.08 -8.49 16.66
N ASN A 39 1.59 -7.95 15.56
CA ASN A 39 2.15 -8.76 14.49
C ASN A 39 3.60 -8.34 14.27
N PRO A 40 4.56 -9.07 14.86
CA PRO A 40 5.97 -8.66 14.76
C PRO A 40 6.47 -8.56 13.34
N ASN A 41 5.95 -9.39 12.43
CA ASN A 41 6.39 -9.35 11.04
C ASN A 41 6.00 -8.06 10.34
N LEU A 42 5.00 -7.37 10.84
CA LEU A 42 4.55 -6.11 10.26
C LEU A 42 4.88 -4.91 11.14
N TYR A 43 5.20 -5.14 12.41
CA TYR A 43 5.44 -4.04 13.33
C TYR A 43 6.93 -3.72 13.48
N ILE A 44 7.77 -4.73 13.54
CA ILE A 44 9.20 -4.54 13.79
C ILE A 44 9.95 -3.95 12.59
N PRO A 45 9.70 -4.41 11.35
CA PRO A 45 10.41 -3.83 10.20
C PRO A 45 10.12 -2.36 10.06
N LYS A 46 11.07 -1.64 9.47
CA LYS A 46 10.91 -0.20 9.23
C LYS A 46 11.11 0.10 7.77
N ASN A 47 10.40 1.13 7.29
CA ASN A 47 10.56 1.62 5.93
C ASN A 47 10.17 0.59 4.87
N LEU A 48 9.29 -0.33 5.23
CA LEU A 48 8.73 -1.28 4.28
C LEU A 48 7.24 -1.02 4.14
N TYR A 49 6.68 -1.49 3.03
CA TYR A 49 5.29 -1.24 2.70
C TYR A 49 4.65 -2.51 2.20
N PHE A 50 3.33 -2.57 2.26
CA PHE A 50 2.59 -3.72 1.80
C PHE A 50 1.16 -3.30 1.48
N LEU A 51 0.42 -4.20 0.83
CA LEU A 51 -0.97 -3.93 0.47
C LEU A 51 -1.90 -4.88 1.21
N THR A 52 -3.09 -4.39 1.52
CA THR A 52 -4.09 -5.16 2.25
C THR A 52 -5.38 -5.20 1.44
N ASP A 53 -6.34 -5.97 1.93
CA ASP A 53 -7.65 -6.05 1.29
C ASP A 53 -8.56 -4.88 1.66
N GLY A 54 -8.12 -4.03 2.59
CA GLY A 54 -8.92 -2.87 2.99
C GLY A 54 -10.02 -3.17 3.98
N ILE A 55 -10.27 -4.44 4.26
CA ILE A 55 -11.32 -4.85 5.19
C ILE A 55 -10.72 -5.40 6.47
N SER A 56 -9.93 -6.45 6.35
CA SER A 56 -9.31 -7.08 7.50
C SER A 56 -7.94 -6.50 7.81
N ASN A 57 -7.40 -5.69 6.91
CA ASN A 57 -6.04 -5.15 7.02
C ASN A 57 -4.98 -6.23 7.06
N GLU A 58 -5.27 -7.39 6.50
CA GLU A 58 -4.29 -8.45 6.43
C GLU A 58 -3.33 -8.19 5.27
N CYS A 59 -2.06 -8.52 5.51
CA CYS A 59 -1.04 -8.34 4.51
C CYS A 59 -1.29 -9.29 3.34
N ARG A 60 -1.46 -8.73 2.15
CA ARG A 60 -1.75 -9.53 0.95
C ARG A 60 -0.54 -9.70 0.06
N THR A 61 0.50 -8.94 0.29
CA THR A 61 1.68 -8.97 -0.57
C THR A 61 2.92 -9.11 0.28
N CYS A 62 4.03 -9.40 -0.36
CA CYS A 62 5.32 -9.34 0.31
C CYS A 62 5.61 -7.90 0.69
N LEU A 63 6.42 -7.72 1.71
CA LEU A 63 6.86 -6.38 2.07
C LEU A 63 7.80 -5.87 0.98
N PHE A 64 7.69 -4.58 0.67
CA PHE A 64 8.54 -4.00 -0.35
C PHE A 64 9.01 -2.62 0.09
N ARG A 65 10.06 -2.14 -0.56
CA ARG A 65 10.62 -0.82 -0.28
C ARG A 65 10.20 0.16 -1.37
N VAL A 66 10.29 1.45 -1.05
CA VAL A 66 9.96 2.47 -2.04
C VAL A 66 10.86 2.32 -3.28
N SER A 67 12.10 1.88 -3.09
CA SER A 67 13.02 1.71 -4.22
C SER A 67 12.61 0.57 -5.16
N HIS A 68 11.76 -0.33 -4.70
CA HIS A 68 11.27 -1.44 -5.53
C HIS A 68 10.13 -1.01 -6.44
N ILE A 69 9.56 0.16 -6.24
CA ILE A 69 8.37 0.59 -6.97
C ILE A 69 8.80 1.24 -8.28
N ARG A 70 8.29 0.71 -9.38
CA ARG A 70 8.51 1.31 -10.69
C ARG A 70 7.45 2.37 -10.98
N SER A 71 6.20 2.08 -10.65
CA SER A 71 5.12 3.04 -10.83
C SER A 71 3.99 2.74 -9.85
N LEU A 72 3.18 3.75 -9.58
CA LEU A 72 2.03 3.63 -8.69
C LEU A 72 0.86 4.38 -9.29
N LYS A 73 -0.30 3.76 -9.25
CA LYS A 73 -1.52 4.38 -9.74
C LYS A 73 -2.59 4.26 -8.66
N VAL A 74 -3.24 5.37 -8.33
CA VAL A 74 -4.37 5.35 -7.40
C VAL A 74 -5.58 4.85 -8.16
N LEU A 75 -6.17 3.73 -7.69
CA LEU A 75 -7.29 3.12 -8.38
C LEU A 75 -8.60 3.75 -7.99
N GLN A 76 -8.72 4.19 -6.73
CA GLN A 76 -9.99 4.69 -6.26
C GLN A 76 -9.77 5.63 -5.09
N GLU A 77 -10.34 6.81 -5.22
CA GLU A 77 -10.52 7.69 -4.09
C GLU A 77 -11.79 7.24 -3.43
N GLN A 78 -11.76 6.98 -2.17
CA GLN A 78 -12.97 6.53 -1.57
C GLN A 78 -14.10 7.47 -1.94
N GLY A 79 -15.12 7.00 -2.16
CA GLY A 79 -16.21 7.78 -2.51
C GLY A 79 -16.25 8.22 -3.90
N LYS A 80 -16.15 8.46 -4.36
CA LYS A 80 -16.33 8.93 -5.39
C LYS A 80 -16.52 8.42 -6.43
N ALA A 81 -16.81 8.08 -6.16
CA ALA A 81 -17.06 7.65 -6.86
C ALA A 81 -17.57 7.71 -7.58
N GLY A 82 -17.52 7.71 -7.38
CA GLY A 82 -17.97 7.67 -8.03
C GLY A 82 -18.46 8.00 -8.63
N ASN A 83 -18.35 8.02 -8.54
CA ASN A 83 -18.81 8.34 -9.05
C ASN A 83 -19.26 8.68 -9.77
N GLU A 84 -19.13 8.69 -9.69
CA GLU A 84 -19.51 8.86 -10.27
C GLU A 84 -19.94 9.14 -11.02
N ARG A 85 -19.98 9.23 -11.14
CA ARG A 85 -20.34 9.23 -11.89
C ARG A 85 -20.73 9.35 -12.39
N PRO A 86 -20.83 9.57 -12.37
CA PRO A 86 -21.12 9.29 -12.88
C PRO A 86 -21.30 9.24 -13.45
#